data_0bc5f22f937ad8950434e240bb679b17
#
_entry.id   0bc5f22f937ad8950434e240bb679b17
#
_cell.length_a   1.000
_cell.length_b   1.000
_cell.length_c   1.000
_cell.angle_alpha   90.00
_cell.angle_beta   90.00
_cell.angle_gamma   90.00
#
_symmetry.space_group_name_H-M   'P 1'
#
loop_
_entity.id
_entity.type
_entity.pdbx_description
1 polymer ?
#
loop_
_entity_poly.entity_id
_entity_poly.type
_entity_poly.pdbx_seq_one_letter_code
_entity_poly.pdbx_strand_id
1 'polypeptide(L)'
;MAIVKMKKFKLFALEKDRKALLKELQKFDYVHFIKTSNEENEYLKEVELPENINLLKEKSQKVKWMKSFLLKLFPKEVKEEISNNSTEHLLFVQIEQQADKYDFNKDYETLDRISKEIETNKEEIINLEIRKKEIDSWRNIKEPIENLKAFKTAKVFLGTVPKKSFETLKDSVRNFDKVYVEEISQDSTMVNLMVLGSKLEEKELRNQLKTHSFTELNFDFKGTFEEEFERIKLREEEIKKADSKLKNTAERLLKVIPKLEVQDNYLDNLLLRENIVSNFKKTDTVDIIEGYIPADMEYEFQKLITRISSRNNFLEISDVDKDNPEVPILLKNSGLTGLFASITQMYALPRYNEIDPTPILSIFYWVFFGMMVADFAYGLILCLVSGIALMVGNFSETTRKFLKFFFALSFSTMIWGLLYGSAFGDLIKLPTQVLDSSKDFMSILILSVIFGAVHLVIGLAIKAYILIKNGHFMDAIYDVFLWYLTLASLIMLILAGKFGFSEFTKNILLVCTLVGMLGIVAFGARDAETLVGRIGGGIYSLYGITSYIGDFVSYLRLMALGLAGGFIAVAINIIVKMLVGGGILGIILGVIVFAFGQSFNIFLSFLSAYVHTSRLMYVEFFSKFYEGGGKAFKKFRI
;
A
#
# COMPACT_ATOMS: atom_id res chain seq x y z
N MET A 1 0.56 30.17 -6.00
CA MET A 1 1.33 29.24 -5.15
C MET A 1 0.42 28.10 -4.77
N ALA A 2 0.88 26.87 -4.86
CA ALA A 2 0.05 25.69 -4.54
C ALA A 2 -0.11 25.48 -3.02
N ILE A 3 0.82 26.01 -2.21
CA ILE A 3 0.71 25.98 -0.74
C ILE A 3 -0.30 27.03 -0.32
N VAL A 4 -1.39 26.60 0.31
CA VAL A 4 -2.44 27.46 0.83
C VAL A 4 -1.93 28.22 2.06
N LYS A 5 -2.18 29.53 2.11
CA LYS A 5 -1.84 30.32 3.29
C LYS A 5 -2.71 29.89 4.47
N MET A 6 -2.10 29.74 5.64
CA MET A 6 -2.77 29.36 6.89
C MET A 6 -2.87 30.53 7.83
N LYS A 7 -3.90 30.49 8.67
CA LYS A 7 -4.08 31.36 9.83
C LYS A 7 -4.17 30.48 11.08
N LYS A 8 -3.55 30.90 12.17
CA LYS A 8 -3.73 30.27 13.47
C LYS A 8 -4.94 30.89 14.16
N PHE A 9 -5.80 30.06 14.71
CA PHE A 9 -6.90 30.53 15.55
C PHE A 9 -6.77 29.99 16.96
N LYS A 10 -7.25 30.82 17.92
CA LYS A 10 -7.43 30.47 19.33
C LYS A 10 -8.86 30.85 19.69
N LEU A 11 -9.63 29.83 20.04
CA LEU A 11 -11.06 29.96 20.32
C LEU A 11 -11.30 29.64 21.79
N PHE A 12 -11.94 30.56 22.50
CA PHE A 12 -12.43 30.40 23.87
C PHE A 12 -13.94 30.18 23.81
N ALA A 13 -14.39 29.01 24.20
CA ALA A 13 -15.80 28.63 24.13
C ALA A 13 -16.28 28.06 25.45
N LEU A 14 -17.56 28.27 25.78
CA LEU A 14 -18.14 27.68 26.99
C LEU A 14 -18.26 26.15 26.82
N GLU A 15 -17.94 25.40 27.88
CA GLU A 15 -17.99 23.93 27.90
C GLU A 15 -19.36 23.38 27.45
N LYS A 16 -20.46 24.05 27.83
CA LYS A 16 -21.84 23.68 27.44
C LYS A 16 -22.09 23.72 25.92
N ASP A 17 -21.36 24.57 25.20
CA ASP A 17 -21.54 24.78 23.76
C ASP A 17 -20.60 23.89 22.93
N ARG A 18 -19.66 23.16 23.57
CA ARG A 18 -18.63 22.30 22.92
C ARG A 18 -19.21 21.33 21.90
N LYS A 19 -20.26 20.58 22.26
CA LYS A 19 -20.86 19.57 21.37
C LYS A 19 -21.44 20.19 20.10
N ALA A 20 -22.17 21.29 20.24
CA ALA A 20 -22.76 22.02 19.13
C ALA A 20 -21.67 22.64 18.24
N LEU A 21 -20.66 23.22 18.87
CA LEU A 21 -19.51 23.82 18.20
C LEU A 21 -18.75 22.79 17.36
N LEU A 22 -18.35 21.66 17.95
CA LEU A 22 -17.61 20.61 17.25
C LEU A 22 -18.44 20.01 16.09
N LYS A 23 -19.75 19.85 16.25
CA LYS A 23 -20.65 19.40 15.18
C LYS A 23 -20.65 20.35 13.98
N GLU A 24 -20.71 21.64 14.21
CA GLU A 24 -20.71 22.64 13.12
C GLU A 24 -19.30 22.81 12.51
N LEU A 25 -18.25 22.75 13.32
CA LEU A 25 -16.87 22.74 12.82
C LEU A 25 -16.58 21.51 11.96
N GLN A 26 -17.14 20.35 12.27
CA GLN A 26 -17.03 19.15 11.46
C GLN A 26 -17.75 19.28 10.10
N LYS A 27 -18.88 20.02 10.05
CA LYS A 27 -19.55 20.35 8.80
C LYS A 27 -18.76 21.34 7.94
N PHE A 28 -18.00 22.24 8.59
CA PHE A 28 -17.13 23.20 7.92
C PHE A 28 -15.91 22.54 7.27
N ASP A 29 -15.40 21.41 7.84
CA ASP A 29 -14.35 20.53 7.33
C ASP A 29 -12.92 21.13 7.33
N TYR A 30 -12.74 22.41 7.02
CA TYR A 30 -11.45 23.07 6.85
C TYR A 30 -10.81 23.57 8.15
N VAL A 31 -10.79 22.71 9.18
CA VAL A 31 -10.17 23.00 10.48
C VAL A 31 -9.15 21.93 10.81
N HIS A 32 -7.94 22.34 11.17
CA HIS A 32 -6.89 21.46 11.69
C HIS A 32 -6.62 21.82 13.14
N PHE A 33 -7.03 20.97 14.07
CA PHE A 33 -6.76 21.17 15.49
C PHE A 33 -5.35 20.76 15.86
N ILE A 34 -4.75 21.51 16.78
CA ILE A 34 -3.46 21.18 17.39
C ILE A 34 -3.64 20.95 18.89
N LYS A 35 -2.69 20.27 19.49
CA LYS A 35 -2.64 20.18 20.94
C LYS A 35 -2.29 21.56 21.49
N THR A 36 -3.15 22.11 22.33
CA THR A 36 -2.94 23.42 22.97
C THR A 36 -1.62 23.42 23.74
N SER A 37 -0.77 24.41 23.51
CA SER A 37 0.56 24.52 24.11
C SER A 37 0.53 24.44 25.63
N ASN A 38 1.51 23.75 26.20
CA ASN A 38 1.72 23.71 27.66
C ASN A 38 2.35 25.03 28.11
N GLU A 39 1.61 26.12 28.07
CA GLU A 39 1.94 27.20 28.96
C GLU A 39 1.67 26.68 30.39
N GLU A 40 2.68 26.71 31.24
CA GLU A 40 2.61 26.31 32.66
C GLU A 40 1.67 27.26 33.40
N ASN A 41 0.38 27.08 33.17
CA ASN A 41 -0.66 27.84 33.84
C ASN A 41 -1.41 26.86 34.74
N GLU A 42 -1.23 27.00 36.04
CA GLU A 42 -1.80 26.14 37.10
C GLU A 42 -3.33 25.99 37.00
N TYR A 43 -4.00 26.89 36.27
CA TYR A 43 -5.45 26.93 36.07
C TYR A 43 -5.95 26.14 34.86
N LEU A 44 -5.04 25.60 33.99
CA LEU A 44 -5.40 24.88 32.78
C LEU A 44 -5.39 23.37 33.00
N LYS A 45 -6.55 22.76 32.93
CA LYS A 45 -6.74 21.30 33.05
C LYS A 45 -6.89 20.68 31.66
N GLU A 46 -6.41 19.46 31.47
CA GLU A 46 -6.73 18.67 30.27
C GLU A 46 -8.21 18.30 30.28
N VAL A 47 -8.82 18.28 29.10
CA VAL A 47 -10.22 17.87 28.99
C VAL A 47 -10.28 16.35 28.95
N GLU A 48 -11.01 15.77 29.89
CA GLU A 48 -11.24 14.32 29.94
C GLU A 48 -12.08 13.85 28.75
N LEU A 49 -11.76 12.66 28.26
CA LEU A 49 -12.52 12.04 27.18
C LEU A 49 -13.96 11.74 27.68
N PRO A 50 -14.96 11.98 26.82
CA PRO A 50 -16.34 11.70 27.18
C PRO A 50 -16.59 10.22 27.52
N GLU A 51 -17.42 9.93 28.51
CA GLU A 51 -17.74 8.56 28.96
C GLU A 51 -18.31 7.67 27.83
N ASN A 52 -19.00 8.27 26.86
CA ASN A 52 -19.62 7.57 25.74
C ASN A 52 -18.65 7.08 24.67
N ILE A 53 -17.35 7.43 24.76
CA ILE A 53 -16.35 7.05 23.76
C ILE A 53 -16.19 5.53 23.64
N ASN A 54 -16.25 4.83 24.78
CA ASN A 54 -16.14 3.36 24.80
C ASN A 54 -17.33 2.69 24.12
N LEU A 55 -18.52 3.24 24.30
CA LEU A 55 -19.74 2.76 23.61
C LEU A 55 -19.64 3.00 22.09
N LEU A 56 -19.12 4.16 21.67
CA LEU A 56 -18.90 4.45 20.25
C LEU A 56 -17.86 3.53 19.63
N LYS A 57 -16.77 3.23 20.36
CA LYS A 57 -15.74 2.26 19.92
C LYS A 57 -16.34 0.86 19.75
N GLU A 58 -17.14 0.41 20.71
CA GLU A 58 -17.83 -0.88 20.63
C GLU A 58 -18.76 -0.95 19.40
N LYS A 59 -19.55 0.09 19.16
CA LYS A 59 -20.42 0.17 17.97
C LYS A 59 -19.62 0.13 16.67
N SER A 60 -18.53 0.90 16.57
CA SER A 60 -17.65 0.90 15.39
C SER A 60 -17.01 -0.48 15.17
N GLN A 61 -16.56 -1.14 16.25
CA GLN A 61 -16.02 -2.50 16.15
C GLN A 61 -17.05 -3.51 15.65
N LYS A 62 -18.31 -3.44 16.13
CA LYS A 62 -19.39 -4.30 15.63
C LYS A 62 -19.65 -4.10 14.13
N VAL A 63 -19.74 -2.86 13.67
CA VAL A 63 -19.95 -2.55 12.25
C VAL A 63 -18.76 -3.04 11.40
N LYS A 64 -17.53 -2.78 11.82
CA LYS A 64 -16.31 -3.24 11.12
C LYS A 64 -16.20 -4.76 11.09
N TRP A 65 -16.60 -5.43 12.18
CA TRP A 65 -16.66 -6.89 12.23
C TRP A 65 -17.69 -7.45 11.23
N MET A 66 -18.91 -6.89 11.17
CA MET A 66 -19.95 -7.29 10.22
C MET A 66 -19.44 -7.20 8.76
N LYS A 67 -18.81 -6.09 8.40
CA LYS A 67 -18.20 -5.88 7.07
C LYS A 67 -17.13 -6.91 6.78
N SER A 68 -16.23 -7.16 7.73
CA SER A 68 -15.13 -8.12 7.57
C SER A 68 -15.62 -9.56 7.46
N PHE A 69 -16.66 -9.93 8.21
CA PHE A 69 -17.27 -11.25 8.16
C PHE A 69 -17.97 -11.50 6.81
N LEU A 70 -18.75 -10.56 6.33
CA LEU A 70 -19.39 -10.64 5.01
C LEU A 70 -18.35 -10.65 3.88
N LEU A 71 -17.28 -9.86 3.98
CA LEU A 71 -16.18 -9.85 3.01
C LEU A 71 -15.44 -11.21 2.97
N LYS A 72 -15.30 -11.88 4.11
CA LYS A 72 -14.68 -13.22 4.19
C LYS A 72 -15.54 -14.29 3.51
N LEU A 73 -16.87 -14.19 3.64
CA LEU A 73 -17.80 -15.15 3.03
C LEU A 73 -18.04 -14.88 1.53
N PHE A 74 -18.14 -13.60 1.13
CA PHE A 74 -18.55 -13.13 -0.19
C PHE A 74 -17.64 -12.03 -0.73
N PRO A 75 -16.37 -12.32 -1.04
CA PRO A 75 -15.38 -11.28 -1.35
C PRO A 75 -15.64 -10.52 -2.65
N LYS A 76 -16.33 -11.12 -3.62
CA LYS A 76 -16.65 -10.47 -4.91
C LYS A 76 -17.85 -9.57 -4.78
N GLU A 77 -18.95 -10.10 -4.26
CA GLU A 77 -20.24 -9.46 -4.12
C GLU A 77 -20.15 -8.23 -3.20
N VAL A 78 -19.43 -8.35 -2.07
CA VAL A 78 -19.18 -7.22 -1.14
C VAL A 78 -18.41 -6.09 -1.82
N LYS A 79 -17.36 -6.41 -2.61
CA LYS A 79 -16.59 -5.40 -3.33
C LYS A 79 -17.43 -4.69 -4.40
N GLU A 80 -18.31 -5.41 -5.08
CA GLU A 80 -19.24 -4.82 -6.04
C GLU A 80 -20.23 -3.89 -5.37
N GLU A 81 -20.83 -4.28 -4.24
CA GLU A 81 -21.77 -3.45 -3.48
C GLU A 81 -21.10 -2.18 -2.93
N ILE A 82 -19.87 -2.26 -2.41
CA ILE A 82 -19.11 -1.09 -1.96
C ILE A 82 -18.79 -0.16 -3.14
N SER A 83 -18.34 -0.73 -4.28
CA SER A 83 -17.99 0.06 -5.46
C SER A 83 -19.19 0.80 -6.05
N ASN A 84 -20.37 0.15 -6.07
CA ASN A 84 -21.59 0.73 -6.64
C ASN A 84 -22.23 1.79 -5.74
N ASN A 85 -21.99 1.73 -4.43
CA ASN A 85 -22.63 2.57 -3.41
C ASN A 85 -21.60 3.33 -2.56
N SER A 86 -20.55 3.86 -3.19
CA SER A 86 -19.50 4.62 -2.49
C SER A 86 -20.09 5.84 -1.74
N THR A 87 -19.73 5.97 -0.47
CA THR A 87 -20.15 7.07 0.40
C THR A 87 -19.30 8.32 0.27
N GLU A 88 -18.22 8.27 -0.52
CA GLU A 88 -17.24 9.36 -0.69
C GLU A 88 -17.85 10.69 -1.19
N HIS A 89 -19.02 10.63 -1.82
CA HIS A 89 -19.71 11.80 -2.37
C HIS A 89 -20.81 12.37 -1.47
N LEU A 90 -21.10 11.70 -0.34
CA LEU A 90 -22.17 12.13 0.55
C LEU A 90 -21.71 13.28 1.46
N LEU A 91 -22.55 14.29 1.63
CA LEU A 91 -22.33 15.32 2.63
C LEU A 91 -22.54 14.73 4.04
N PHE A 92 -21.78 15.24 5.03
CA PHE A 92 -21.88 14.75 6.41
C PHE A 92 -23.32 14.75 6.97
N VAL A 93 -24.12 15.74 6.59
CA VAL A 93 -25.55 15.80 6.99
C VAL A 93 -26.37 14.64 6.42
N GLN A 94 -26.05 14.21 5.21
CA GLN A 94 -26.72 13.06 4.56
C GLN A 94 -26.28 11.74 5.22
N ILE A 95 -25.01 11.63 5.57
CA ILE A 95 -24.46 10.48 6.32
C ILE A 95 -25.17 10.38 7.68
N GLU A 96 -25.26 11.47 8.44
CA GLU A 96 -25.95 11.53 9.73
C GLU A 96 -27.42 11.10 9.60
N GLN A 97 -28.16 11.66 8.64
CA GLN A 97 -29.57 11.33 8.43
C GLN A 97 -29.81 9.87 8.02
N GLN A 98 -28.90 9.28 7.26
CA GLN A 98 -29.00 7.87 6.85
C GLN A 98 -28.62 6.93 7.99
N ALA A 99 -27.56 7.27 8.75
CA ALA A 99 -27.11 6.49 9.89
C ALA A 99 -28.16 6.43 11.01
N ASP A 100 -28.81 7.56 11.31
CA ASP A 100 -29.87 7.62 12.36
C ASP A 100 -31.11 6.76 12.01
N LYS A 101 -31.35 6.48 10.73
CA LYS A 101 -32.48 5.65 10.27
C LYS A 101 -32.21 4.15 10.32
N TYR A 102 -30.95 3.74 10.49
CA TYR A 102 -30.54 2.36 10.42
C TYR A 102 -30.06 1.81 11.77
N ASP A 103 -30.83 0.88 12.32
CA ASP A 103 -30.43 0.11 13.51
C ASP A 103 -29.74 -1.19 13.09
N PHE A 104 -28.41 -1.21 13.16
CA PHE A 104 -27.58 -2.36 12.77
C PHE A 104 -27.55 -3.49 13.81
N ASN A 105 -28.09 -3.30 15.03
CA ASN A 105 -27.97 -4.29 16.11
C ASN A 105 -28.68 -5.60 15.76
N LYS A 106 -29.83 -5.56 15.11
CA LYS A 106 -30.56 -6.78 14.67
C LYS A 106 -29.77 -7.59 13.65
N ASP A 107 -29.16 -6.90 12.69
CA ASP A 107 -28.33 -7.54 11.66
C ASP A 107 -27.05 -8.08 12.27
N TYR A 108 -26.46 -7.36 13.25
CA TYR A 108 -25.31 -7.83 14.01
C TYR A 108 -25.61 -9.13 14.76
N GLU A 109 -26.69 -9.19 15.55
CA GLU A 109 -27.10 -10.39 16.28
C GLU A 109 -27.32 -11.59 15.35
N THR A 110 -27.89 -11.34 14.17
CA THR A 110 -28.11 -12.38 13.17
C THR A 110 -26.78 -12.89 12.60
N LEU A 111 -25.86 -12.02 12.23
CA LEU A 111 -24.55 -12.39 11.71
C LEU A 111 -23.65 -13.04 12.77
N ASP A 112 -23.70 -12.57 14.02
CA ASP A 112 -22.95 -13.16 15.14
C ASP A 112 -23.40 -14.61 15.41
N ARG A 113 -24.72 -14.85 15.40
CA ARG A 113 -25.27 -16.20 15.51
C ARG A 113 -24.81 -17.09 14.35
N ILE A 114 -24.93 -16.60 13.10
CA ILE A 114 -24.47 -17.35 11.91
C ILE A 114 -22.96 -17.66 12.01
N SER A 115 -22.16 -16.70 12.45
CA SER A 115 -20.71 -16.89 12.61
C SER A 115 -20.40 -18.01 13.61
N LYS A 116 -21.07 -18.00 14.79
CA LYS A 116 -20.88 -19.01 15.83
C LYS A 116 -21.32 -20.40 15.36
N GLU A 117 -22.47 -20.48 14.67
CA GLU A 117 -22.97 -21.76 14.14
C GLU A 117 -22.02 -22.32 13.06
N ILE A 118 -21.49 -21.50 12.15
CA ILE A 118 -20.52 -21.92 11.13
C ILE A 118 -19.22 -22.42 11.80
N GLU A 119 -18.76 -21.75 12.87
CA GLU A 119 -17.55 -22.14 13.58
C GLU A 119 -17.73 -23.48 14.31
N THR A 120 -18.86 -23.64 15.01
CA THR A 120 -19.23 -24.92 15.65
C THR A 120 -19.34 -26.07 14.63
N ASN A 121 -20.02 -25.82 13.51
CA ASN A 121 -20.14 -26.80 12.42
C ASN A 121 -18.76 -27.18 11.85
N LYS A 122 -17.87 -26.22 11.70
CA LYS A 122 -16.50 -26.47 11.23
C LYS A 122 -15.70 -27.35 12.19
N GLU A 123 -15.80 -27.09 13.48
CA GLU A 123 -15.16 -27.93 14.52
C GLU A 123 -15.74 -29.34 14.51
N GLU A 124 -17.07 -29.48 14.38
CA GLU A 124 -17.74 -30.78 14.30
C GLU A 124 -17.27 -31.56 13.05
N ILE A 125 -17.17 -30.89 11.89
CA ILE A 125 -16.65 -31.54 10.65
C ILE A 125 -15.22 -32.07 10.87
N ILE A 126 -14.33 -31.25 11.47
CA ILE A 126 -12.95 -31.67 11.73
C ILE A 126 -12.92 -32.93 12.62
N ASN A 127 -13.72 -32.96 13.68
CA ASN A 127 -13.81 -34.09 14.58
C ASN A 127 -14.37 -35.34 13.87
N LEU A 128 -15.40 -35.14 13.01
CA LEU A 128 -15.96 -36.23 12.21
C LEU A 128 -14.95 -36.77 11.18
N GLU A 129 -14.16 -35.91 10.55
CA GLU A 129 -13.10 -36.32 9.61
C GLU A 129 -11.99 -37.12 10.29
N ILE A 130 -11.58 -36.76 11.52
CA ILE A 130 -10.62 -37.52 12.32
C ILE A 130 -11.19 -38.89 12.63
N ARG A 131 -12.42 -38.94 13.18
CA ARG A 131 -13.12 -40.18 13.53
C ARG A 131 -13.36 -41.08 12.31
N LYS A 132 -13.69 -40.50 11.20
CA LYS A 132 -13.88 -41.18 9.91
C LYS A 132 -12.61 -41.89 9.45
N LYS A 133 -11.45 -41.24 9.54
CA LYS A 133 -10.14 -41.82 9.21
C LYS A 133 -9.80 -42.99 10.15
N GLU A 134 -10.08 -42.83 11.44
CA GLU A 134 -9.88 -43.91 12.39
C GLU A 134 -10.74 -45.15 12.07
N ILE A 135 -12.02 -44.95 11.78
CA ILE A 135 -12.97 -46.03 11.50
C ILE A 135 -12.71 -46.67 10.13
N ASP A 136 -12.31 -45.90 9.12
CA ASP A 136 -12.05 -46.39 7.76
C ASP A 136 -11.05 -47.56 7.74
N SER A 137 -10.05 -47.50 8.61
CA SER A 137 -9.04 -48.55 8.75
C SER A 137 -9.59 -49.89 9.30
N TRP A 138 -10.80 -49.91 9.89
CA TRP A 138 -11.43 -51.04 10.55
C TRP A 138 -12.66 -51.57 9.81
N ARG A 139 -13.03 -51.04 8.66
CA ARG A 139 -14.26 -51.39 7.90
C ARG A 139 -14.31 -52.85 7.48
N ASN A 140 -13.18 -53.54 7.41
CA ASN A 140 -13.12 -54.97 7.09
C ASN A 140 -13.75 -55.86 8.15
N ILE A 141 -13.97 -55.35 9.38
CA ILE A 141 -14.67 -56.07 10.45
C ILE A 141 -16.18 -55.98 10.23
N LYS A 142 -16.80 -57.11 9.85
CA LYS A 142 -18.25 -57.16 9.57
C LYS A 142 -19.12 -57.39 10.80
N GLU A 143 -18.53 -57.83 11.92
CA GLU A 143 -19.25 -58.09 13.15
C GLU A 143 -19.51 -56.81 13.94
N PRO A 144 -20.71 -56.67 14.54
CA PRO A 144 -21.01 -55.58 15.45
C PRO A 144 -20.06 -55.53 16.66
N ILE A 145 -19.68 -54.34 17.11
CA ILE A 145 -18.76 -54.16 18.24
C ILE A 145 -19.32 -54.76 19.54
N GLU A 146 -20.64 -54.71 19.72
CA GLU A 146 -21.27 -55.33 20.89
C GLU A 146 -21.02 -56.85 20.93
N ASN A 147 -21.08 -57.53 19.78
CA ASN A 147 -20.80 -58.95 19.69
C ASN A 147 -19.33 -59.25 20.03
N LEU A 148 -18.42 -58.41 19.54
CA LEU A 148 -16.98 -58.55 19.85
C LEU A 148 -16.67 -58.33 21.34
N LYS A 149 -17.44 -57.49 22.03
CA LYS A 149 -17.33 -57.27 23.48
C LYS A 149 -18.09 -58.31 24.33
N ALA A 150 -19.07 -58.97 23.76
CA ALA A 150 -20.00 -59.90 24.51
C ALA A 150 -19.50 -61.32 24.68
N PHE A 151 -18.36 -61.71 24.13
CA PHE A 151 -17.84 -63.08 24.29
C PHE A 151 -17.68 -63.47 25.77
N LYS A 152 -18.25 -64.59 26.18
CA LYS A 152 -18.20 -65.08 27.58
C LYS A 152 -16.83 -65.62 27.98
N THR A 153 -16.15 -66.30 27.07
CA THR A 153 -14.90 -67.04 27.32
C THR A 153 -13.67 -66.44 26.68
N ALA A 154 -13.87 -65.54 25.70
CA ALA A 154 -12.81 -64.89 24.99
C ALA A 154 -12.83 -63.35 25.21
N LYS A 155 -11.69 -62.68 25.01
CA LYS A 155 -11.53 -61.26 25.00
C LYS A 155 -10.97 -60.84 23.64
N VAL A 156 -11.58 -59.84 23.05
CA VAL A 156 -11.09 -59.22 21.81
C VAL A 156 -10.34 -57.94 22.13
N PHE A 157 -9.16 -57.78 21.57
CA PHE A 157 -8.36 -56.56 21.60
C PHE A 157 -8.28 -56.01 20.19
N LEU A 158 -8.70 -54.77 20.01
CA LEU A 158 -8.53 -54.04 18.77
C LEU A 158 -7.44 -53.00 19.00
N GLY A 159 -6.49 -52.89 18.13
CA GLY A 159 -5.41 -51.91 18.30
C GLY A 159 -4.41 -51.92 17.17
N THR A 160 -3.46 -51.05 17.30
CA THR A 160 -2.42 -50.80 16.28
C THR A 160 -1.04 -51.19 16.77
N VAL A 161 -0.21 -51.67 15.85
CA VAL A 161 1.20 -52.02 16.14
C VAL A 161 2.10 -51.42 15.04
N PRO A 162 3.32 -50.95 15.36
CA PRO A 162 4.28 -50.55 14.34
C PRO A 162 4.64 -51.73 13.42
N LYS A 163 4.68 -51.52 12.12
CA LYS A 163 4.97 -52.55 11.12
C LYS A 163 6.26 -53.33 11.42
N LYS A 164 7.27 -52.68 11.99
CA LYS A 164 8.53 -53.32 12.40
C LYS A 164 8.37 -54.33 13.53
N SER A 165 7.38 -54.17 14.41
CA SER A 165 7.12 -55.04 15.57
C SER A 165 6.05 -56.09 15.29
N PHE A 166 5.40 -56.05 14.13
CA PHE A 166 4.27 -56.92 13.80
C PHE A 166 4.68 -58.39 13.71
N GLU A 167 5.75 -58.73 12.98
CA GLU A 167 6.20 -60.13 12.84
C GLU A 167 6.68 -60.69 14.18
N THR A 168 7.41 -59.91 14.98
CA THR A 168 7.86 -60.33 16.32
C THR A 168 6.68 -60.52 17.29
N LEU A 169 5.65 -59.68 17.17
CA LEU A 169 4.40 -59.88 17.93
C LEU A 169 3.71 -61.18 17.53
N LYS A 170 3.57 -61.42 16.23
CA LYS A 170 2.91 -62.62 15.69
C LYS A 170 3.60 -63.90 16.16
N ASP A 171 4.93 -63.92 16.20
CA ASP A 171 5.70 -65.07 16.69
C ASP A 171 5.60 -65.20 18.20
N SER A 172 5.59 -64.16 19.00
CA SER A 172 5.46 -64.25 20.46
C SER A 172 4.08 -64.71 20.90
N VAL A 173 3.03 -64.37 20.16
CA VAL A 173 1.64 -64.75 20.45
C VAL A 173 1.33 -66.15 20.01
N ARG A 174 2.10 -66.79 19.10
CA ARG A 174 1.99 -68.24 18.74
C ARG A 174 2.26 -69.20 19.91
N ASN A 175 2.94 -68.75 20.95
CA ASN A 175 3.20 -69.55 22.16
C ASN A 175 1.97 -69.75 23.07
N PHE A 176 0.85 -69.07 22.75
CA PHE A 176 -0.40 -69.22 23.47
C PHE A 176 -1.35 -70.19 22.73
N ASP A 177 -1.81 -71.23 23.36
CA ASP A 177 -2.61 -72.31 22.73
C ASP A 177 -3.99 -71.90 22.20
N LYS A 178 -4.49 -70.69 22.59
CA LYS A 178 -5.85 -70.19 22.26
C LYS A 178 -5.88 -68.70 21.89
N VAL A 179 -4.92 -68.25 21.15
CA VAL A 179 -4.88 -66.83 20.65
C VAL A 179 -4.92 -66.81 19.13
N TYR A 180 -5.81 -65.99 18.58
CA TYR A 180 -5.96 -65.77 17.16
C TYR A 180 -5.64 -64.29 16.87
N VAL A 181 -4.80 -64.01 15.87
CA VAL A 181 -4.42 -62.67 15.43
C VAL A 181 -4.82 -62.51 13.97
N GLU A 182 -5.60 -61.50 13.71
CA GLU A 182 -6.04 -61.15 12.38
C GLU A 182 -5.58 -59.75 12.03
N GLU A 183 -4.96 -59.61 10.87
CA GLU A 183 -4.60 -58.30 10.27
C GLU A 183 -5.83 -57.74 9.57
N ILE A 184 -6.31 -56.61 10.03
CA ILE A 184 -7.51 -55.96 9.49
C ILE A 184 -7.13 -55.00 8.33
N SER A 185 -6.10 -54.21 8.54
CA SER A 185 -5.55 -53.29 7.52
C SER A 185 -4.13 -52.87 7.90
N GLN A 186 -3.34 -52.45 6.91
CA GLN A 186 -2.00 -51.91 7.18
C GLN A 186 -1.82 -50.57 6.45
N ASP A 187 -1.12 -49.65 7.08
CA ASP A 187 -0.63 -48.41 6.51
C ASP A 187 0.88 -48.48 6.31
N SER A 188 1.51 -47.40 5.83
CA SER A 188 2.97 -47.32 5.62
C SER A 188 3.79 -47.61 6.89
N THR A 189 3.27 -47.27 8.07
CA THR A 189 3.97 -47.32 9.37
C THR A 189 3.34 -48.23 10.40
N MET A 190 2.02 -48.42 10.37
CA MET A 190 1.24 -49.12 11.38
C MET A 190 0.41 -50.25 10.77
N VAL A 191 0.16 -51.29 11.55
CA VAL A 191 -0.75 -52.40 11.22
C VAL A 191 -1.88 -52.43 12.23
N ASN A 192 -3.12 -52.49 11.75
CA ASN A 192 -4.32 -52.60 12.57
C ASN A 192 -4.67 -54.08 12.77
N LEU A 193 -4.74 -54.48 14.01
CA LEU A 193 -4.88 -55.88 14.40
C LEU A 193 -6.11 -56.10 15.27
N MET A 194 -6.76 -57.23 15.03
CA MET A 194 -7.69 -57.84 15.96
C MET A 194 -7.03 -59.05 16.59
N VAL A 195 -6.95 -59.05 17.92
CA VAL A 195 -6.39 -60.15 18.68
C VAL A 195 -7.49 -60.76 19.57
N LEU A 196 -7.77 -62.02 19.38
CA LEU A 196 -8.75 -62.78 20.17
C LEU A 196 -8.01 -63.77 21.11
N GLY A 197 -8.19 -63.65 22.41
CA GLY A 197 -7.55 -64.52 23.40
C GLY A 197 -8.48 -64.95 24.49
N SER A 198 -8.09 -66.05 25.23
CA SER A 198 -8.86 -66.55 26.37
C SER A 198 -8.89 -65.49 27.50
N LYS A 199 -10.06 -65.33 28.15
CA LYS A 199 -10.16 -64.51 29.36
C LYS A 199 -9.30 -64.99 30.53
N LEU A 200 -8.96 -66.26 30.55
CA LEU A 200 -8.10 -66.86 31.60
C LEU A 200 -6.66 -66.33 31.50
N GLU A 201 -6.20 -66.02 30.30
CA GLU A 201 -4.85 -65.56 30.00
C GLU A 201 -4.79 -64.06 29.69
N GLU A 202 -5.87 -63.27 29.93
CA GLU A 202 -6.01 -61.89 29.58
C GLU A 202 -4.83 -60.99 30.06
N LYS A 203 -4.37 -61.19 31.30
CA LYS A 203 -3.30 -60.37 31.89
C LYS A 203 -1.95 -60.62 31.22
N GLU A 204 -1.62 -61.89 30.93
CA GLU A 204 -0.35 -62.22 30.25
C GLU A 204 -0.36 -61.76 28.79
N LEU A 205 -1.46 -62.00 28.09
CA LEU A 205 -1.62 -61.56 26.71
C LEU A 205 -1.52 -60.03 26.62
N ARG A 206 -2.17 -59.29 27.52
CA ARG A 206 -2.11 -57.83 27.56
C ARG A 206 -0.68 -57.30 27.82
N ASN A 207 0.10 -57.99 28.66
CA ASN A 207 1.50 -57.63 28.90
C ASN A 207 2.36 -57.91 27.68
N GLN A 208 2.18 -59.02 26.99
CA GLN A 208 2.89 -59.31 25.73
C GLN A 208 2.55 -58.29 24.63
N LEU A 209 1.28 -57.96 24.47
CA LEU A 209 0.84 -56.92 23.52
C LEU A 209 1.53 -55.57 23.80
N LYS A 210 1.61 -55.16 25.06
CA LYS A 210 2.31 -53.93 25.46
C LYS A 210 3.82 -53.96 25.19
N THR A 211 4.48 -55.12 25.41
CA THR A 211 5.92 -55.28 25.14
C THR A 211 6.26 -55.04 23.67
N HIS A 212 5.33 -55.36 22.77
CA HIS A 212 5.49 -55.13 21.32
C HIS A 212 4.88 -53.83 20.82
N SER A 213 4.67 -52.83 21.71
CA SER A 213 4.13 -51.50 21.36
C SER A 213 2.73 -51.56 20.75
N PHE A 214 1.91 -52.54 21.14
CA PHE A 214 0.51 -52.60 20.76
C PHE A 214 -0.27 -51.52 21.52
N THR A 215 -0.95 -50.66 20.79
CA THR A 215 -1.82 -49.61 21.34
C THR A 215 -3.26 -50.06 21.19
N GLU A 216 -3.91 -50.40 22.34
CA GLU A 216 -5.30 -50.81 22.36
C GLU A 216 -6.22 -49.63 22.04
N LEU A 217 -7.13 -49.80 21.10
CA LEU A 217 -8.14 -48.81 20.72
C LEU A 217 -9.50 -49.27 21.25
N ASN A 218 -10.20 -48.34 21.91
CA ASN A 218 -11.56 -48.57 22.40
C ASN A 218 -12.55 -47.81 21.54
N PHE A 219 -13.42 -48.51 20.88
CA PHE A 219 -14.50 -47.94 20.09
C PHE A 219 -15.80 -47.93 20.91
N ASP A 220 -16.44 -46.73 20.97
CA ASP A 220 -17.68 -46.55 21.73
C ASP A 220 -18.82 -46.13 20.80
N PHE A 221 -19.27 -47.09 20.00
CA PHE A 221 -20.45 -46.98 19.14
C PHE A 221 -21.17 -48.31 19.04
N LYS A 222 -22.42 -48.31 18.55
CA LYS A 222 -23.26 -49.50 18.35
C LYS A 222 -23.33 -49.84 16.86
N GLY A 223 -23.27 -51.16 16.56
CA GLY A 223 -23.33 -51.68 15.21
C GLY A 223 -21.96 -51.98 14.60
N THR A 224 -21.89 -52.09 13.29
CA THR A 224 -20.66 -52.37 12.53
C THR A 224 -19.86 -51.13 12.23
N PHE A 225 -18.58 -51.28 11.91
CA PHE A 225 -17.72 -50.17 11.48
C PHE A 225 -18.23 -49.51 10.19
N GLU A 226 -18.82 -50.30 9.27
CA GLU A 226 -19.43 -49.77 8.04
C GLU A 226 -20.66 -48.91 8.33
N GLU A 227 -21.52 -49.34 9.22
CA GLU A 227 -22.69 -48.57 9.63
C GLU A 227 -22.31 -47.25 10.29
N GLU A 228 -21.28 -47.24 11.15
CA GLU A 228 -20.80 -46.01 11.78
C GLU A 228 -20.12 -45.08 10.75
N PHE A 229 -19.36 -45.63 9.81
CA PHE A 229 -18.78 -44.83 8.73
C PHE A 229 -19.84 -44.12 7.87
N GLU A 230 -20.90 -44.85 7.48
CA GLU A 230 -22.02 -44.25 6.74
C GLU A 230 -22.80 -43.23 7.60
N ARG A 231 -22.92 -43.46 8.90
CA ARG A 231 -23.55 -42.53 9.83
C ARG A 231 -22.77 -41.23 9.94
N ILE A 232 -21.44 -41.28 10.01
CA ILE A 232 -20.55 -40.13 9.99
C ILE A 232 -20.69 -39.36 8.68
N LYS A 233 -20.71 -40.06 7.56
CA LYS A 233 -20.86 -39.46 6.23
C LYS A 233 -22.19 -38.72 6.06
N LEU A 234 -23.28 -39.31 6.51
CA LEU A 234 -24.58 -38.67 6.53
C LEU A 234 -24.58 -37.42 7.40
N ARG A 235 -23.93 -37.49 8.57
CA ARG A 235 -23.80 -36.32 9.46
C ARG A 235 -22.97 -35.19 8.83
N GLU A 236 -21.86 -35.52 8.16
CA GLU A 236 -21.09 -34.52 7.36
C GLU A 236 -21.94 -33.83 6.30
N GLU A 237 -22.79 -34.60 5.58
CA GLU A 237 -23.70 -34.03 4.57
C GLU A 237 -24.78 -33.12 5.17
N GLU A 238 -25.34 -33.50 6.33
CA GLU A 238 -26.30 -32.68 7.05
C GLU A 238 -25.69 -31.34 7.46
N ILE A 239 -24.47 -31.33 8.02
CA ILE A 239 -23.77 -30.14 8.43
C ILE A 239 -23.45 -29.27 7.21
N LYS A 240 -22.98 -29.83 6.09
CA LYS A 240 -22.75 -29.10 4.85
C LYS A 240 -24.02 -28.44 4.30
N LYS A 241 -25.17 -29.12 4.41
CA LYS A 241 -26.46 -28.57 4.04
C LYS A 241 -26.90 -27.43 4.99
N ALA A 242 -26.63 -27.58 6.29
CA ALA A 242 -26.90 -26.53 7.28
C ALA A 242 -26.02 -25.29 7.00
N ASP A 243 -24.71 -25.47 6.76
CA ASP A 243 -23.79 -24.39 6.40
C ASP A 243 -24.23 -23.64 5.12
N SER A 244 -24.71 -24.38 4.12
CA SER A 244 -25.22 -23.76 2.89
C SER A 244 -26.45 -22.88 3.18
N LYS A 245 -27.36 -23.31 4.06
CA LYS A 245 -28.52 -22.50 4.49
C LYS A 245 -28.09 -21.25 5.26
N LEU A 246 -27.11 -21.38 6.15
CA LEU A 246 -26.55 -20.25 6.89
C LEU A 246 -25.90 -19.23 5.95
N LYS A 247 -25.08 -19.70 4.98
CA LYS A 247 -24.51 -18.85 3.95
C LYS A 247 -25.56 -18.14 3.11
N ASN A 248 -26.61 -18.83 2.65
CA ASN A 248 -27.70 -18.20 1.90
C ASN A 248 -28.45 -17.13 2.73
N THR A 249 -28.52 -17.33 4.06
CA THR A 249 -29.11 -16.32 4.95
C THR A 249 -28.19 -15.10 5.09
N ALA A 250 -26.88 -15.31 5.21
CA ALA A 250 -25.87 -14.23 5.23
C ALA A 250 -25.82 -13.48 3.89
N GLU A 251 -25.99 -14.18 2.76
CA GLU A 251 -26.02 -13.57 1.42
C GLU A 251 -27.16 -12.55 1.27
N ARG A 252 -28.32 -12.81 1.86
CA ARG A 252 -29.44 -11.85 1.87
C ARG A 252 -29.10 -10.54 2.59
N LEU A 253 -28.14 -10.59 3.51
CA LEU A 253 -27.64 -9.43 4.24
C LEU A 253 -26.60 -8.63 3.46
N LEU A 254 -26.18 -9.04 2.26
CA LEU A 254 -25.31 -8.22 1.40
C LEU A 254 -25.95 -6.87 1.07
N LYS A 255 -27.26 -6.82 0.92
CA LYS A 255 -28.02 -5.57 0.70
C LYS A 255 -27.86 -4.52 1.81
N VAL A 256 -27.34 -4.93 2.96
CA VAL A 256 -27.10 -4.04 4.11
C VAL A 256 -25.73 -3.36 4.01
N ILE A 257 -24.82 -3.84 3.17
CA ILE A 257 -23.44 -3.32 3.04
C ILE A 257 -23.39 -1.81 2.79
N PRO A 258 -24.18 -1.22 1.88
CA PRO A 258 -24.16 0.23 1.71
C PRO A 258 -24.55 1.00 2.97
N LYS A 259 -25.49 0.45 3.76
CA LYS A 259 -25.91 1.05 5.04
C LYS A 259 -24.81 0.90 6.11
N LEU A 260 -24.08 -0.23 6.10
CA LEU A 260 -22.94 -0.43 7.00
C LEU A 260 -21.78 0.51 6.65
N GLU A 261 -21.55 0.83 5.36
CA GLU A 261 -20.56 1.83 4.95
C GLU A 261 -20.92 3.22 5.47
N VAL A 262 -22.19 3.63 5.35
CA VAL A 262 -22.67 4.91 5.91
C VAL A 262 -22.51 4.94 7.43
N GLN A 263 -22.86 3.83 8.10
CA GLN A 263 -22.78 3.72 9.56
C GLN A 263 -21.32 3.74 10.06
N ASP A 264 -20.41 3.06 9.36
CA ASP A 264 -18.99 3.05 9.67
C ASP A 264 -18.39 4.46 9.56
N ASN A 265 -18.65 5.15 8.43
CA ASN A 265 -18.23 6.54 8.23
C ASN A 265 -18.81 7.48 9.30
N TYR A 266 -20.08 7.30 9.67
CA TYR A 266 -20.70 8.11 10.71
C TYR A 266 -20.04 7.90 12.07
N LEU A 267 -19.84 6.64 12.48
CA LEU A 267 -19.21 6.29 13.75
C LEU A 267 -17.76 6.74 13.83
N ASP A 268 -17.00 6.60 12.74
CA ASP A 268 -15.60 7.07 12.67
C ASP A 268 -15.54 8.60 12.78
N ASN A 269 -16.48 9.34 12.16
CA ASN A 269 -16.58 10.79 12.33
C ASN A 269 -16.99 11.20 13.75
N LEU A 270 -17.88 10.44 14.41
CA LEU A 270 -18.22 10.67 15.81
C LEU A 270 -17.00 10.42 16.72
N LEU A 271 -16.29 9.33 16.49
CA LEU A 271 -15.06 9.00 17.24
C LEU A 271 -13.99 10.07 17.04
N LEU A 272 -13.82 10.59 15.82
CA LEU A 272 -12.90 11.69 15.54
C LEU A 272 -13.29 12.94 16.37
N ARG A 273 -14.59 13.27 16.41
CA ARG A 273 -15.12 14.41 17.17
C ARG A 273 -14.88 14.29 18.68
N GLU A 274 -15.10 13.10 19.23
CA GLU A 274 -14.90 12.87 20.67
C GLU A 274 -13.40 12.77 21.02
N ASN A 275 -12.58 12.18 20.15
CA ASN A 275 -11.13 12.09 20.39
C ASN A 275 -10.42 13.45 20.33
N ILE A 276 -10.88 14.38 19.47
CA ILE A 276 -10.22 15.67 19.31
C ILE A 276 -10.29 16.52 20.60
N VAL A 277 -11.27 16.25 21.45
CA VAL A 277 -11.44 16.94 22.73
C VAL A 277 -10.20 16.80 23.63
N SER A 278 -9.45 15.71 23.50
CA SER A 278 -8.19 15.51 24.25
C SER A 278 -7.08 16.51 23.89
N ASN A 279 -7.21 17.20 22.74
CA ASN A 279 -6.26 18.24 22.34
C ASN A 279 -6.52 19.60 23.01
N PHE A 280 -7.70 19.75 23.64
CA PHE A 280 -8.13 21.00 24.22
C PHE A 280 -7.69 21.13 25.66
N LYS A 281 -7.59 22.35 26.13
CA LYS A 281 -7.46 22.66 27.56
C LYS A 281 -8.70 23.37 28.04
N LYS A 282 -8.99 23.22 29.31
CA LYS A 282 -10.14 23.91 29.93
C LYS A 282 -9.74 24.60 31.21
N THR A 283 -10.41 25.70 31.48
CA THR A 283 -10.60 26.25 32.84
C THR A 283 -11.87 25.60 33.43
N ASP A 284 -12.37 26.07 34.53
CA ASP A 284 -13.56 25.48 35.17
C ASP A 284 -14.82 25.55 34.26
N THR A 285 -14.94 26.52 33.34
CA THR A 285 -16.13 26.75 32.51
C THR A 285 -15.85 26.99 31.03
N VAL A 286 -14.60 27.25 30.64
CA VAL A 286 -14.22 27.67 29.30
C VAL A 286 -13.20 26.69 28.70
N ASP A 287 -13.49 26.21 27.51
CA ASP A 287 -12.57 25.44 26.68
C ASP A 287 -11.68 26.36 25.85
N ILE A 288 -10.41 25.99 25.75
CA ILE A 288 -9.41 26.64 24.90
C ILE A 288 -9.09 25.68 23.76
N ILE A 289 -9.40 26.12 22.54
CA ILE A 289 -9.27 25.33 21.31
C ILE A 289 -8.31 26.06 20.38
N GLU A 290 -7.22 25.44 20.01
CA GLU A 290 -6.26 25.99 19.05
C GLU A 290 -6.19 25.15 17.78
N GLY A 291 -5.92 25.84 16.66
CA GLY A 291 -5.80 25.16 15.38
C GLY A 291 -5.42 26.11 14.24
N TYR A 292 -5.48 25.54 13.04
CA TYR A 292 -5.19 26.25 11.81
C TYR A 292 -6.38 26.16 10.85
N ILE A 293 -6.59 27.24 10.11
CA ILE A 293 -7.58 27.33 9.02
C ILE A 293 -6.90 27.91 7.77
N PRO A 294 -7.38 27.59 6.56
CA PRO A 294 -6.96 28.28 5.34
C PRO A 294 -7.37 29.76 5.40
N ALA A 295 -6.46 30.65 4.98
CA ALA A 295 -6.69 32.10 5.01
C ALA A 295 -7.87 32.53 4.12
N ASP A 296 -8.12 31.79 3.02
CA ASP A 296 -9.25 32.05 2.12
C ASP A 296 -10.61 31.70 2.76
N MET A 297 -10.61 30.90 3.84
CA MET A 297 -11.81 30.49 4.59
C MET A 297 -12.02 31.28 5.90
N GLU A 298 -11.18 32.28 6.20
CA GLU A 298 -11.24 33.05 7.45
C GLU A 298 -12.60 33.71 7.69
N TYR A 299 -13.14 34.36 6.67
CA TYR A 299 -14.45 35.03 6.78
C TYR A 299 -15.60 34.07 7.06
N GLU A 300 -15.62 32.93 6.37
CA GLU A 300 -16.64 31.91 6.58
C GLU A 300 -16.53 31.28 7.97
N PHE A 301 -15.30 31.06 8.42
CA PHE A 301 -15.03 30.53 9.77
C PHE A 301 -15.51 31.51 10.86
N GLN A 302 -15.20 32.80 10.77
CA GLN A 302 -15.67 33.83 11.70
C GLN A 302 -17.20 33.90 11.74
N LYS A 303 -17.83 33.86 10.57
CA LYS A 303 -19.29 33.86 10.44
C LYS A 303 -19.92 32.62 11.07
N LEU A 304 -19.29 31.44 10.92
CA LEU A 304 -19.74 30.21 11.53
C LEU A 304 -19.71 30.30 13.06
N ILE A 305 -18.56 30.73 13.64
CA ILE A 305 -18.39 30.83 15.08
C ILE A 305 -19.39 31.84 15.69
N THR A 306 -19.57 32.99 15.04
CA THR A 306 -20.54 34.01 15.48
C THR A 306 -21.99 33.48 15.47
N ARG A 307 -22.33 32.61 14.52
CA ARG A 307 -23.66 32.01 14.42
C ARG A 307 -23.96 30.99 15.51
N ILE A 308 -22.96 30.19 15.91
CA ILE A 308 -23.15 29.09 16.88
C ILE A 308 -23.34 29.63 18.29
N SER A 309 -22.62 30.65 18.67
CA SER A 309 -22.60 31.14 20.03
C SER A 309 -22.74 32.66 20.04
N SER A 310 -23.99 33.12 20.01
CA SER A 310 -24.42 34.51 19.94
C SER A 310 -23.90 35.37 21.14
N ARG A 311 -22.60 35.66 21.20
CA ARG A 311 -21.81 36.56 22.09
C ARG A 311 -20.96 35.92 23.21
N ASN A 312 -20.94 34.59 23.37
CA ASN A 312 -20.22 33.95 24.48
C ASN A 312 -18.90 33.29 24.10
N ASN A 313 -18.44 33.46 22.86
CA ASN A 313 -17.15 32.97 22.39
C ASN A 313 -16.22 34.13 22.08
N PHE A 314 -14.96 33.96 22.39
CA PHE A 314 -13.90 34.87 21.95
C PHE A 314 -13.01 34.15 20.94
N LEU A 315 -12.85 34.72 19.78
CA LEU A 315 -12.03 34.19 18.68
C LEU A 315 -10.90 35.14 18.36
N GLU A 316 -9.69 34.65 18.50
CA GLU A 316 -8.47 35.33 18.10
C GLU A 316 -7.91 34.64 16.84
N ILE A 317 -7.61 35.41 15.80
CA ILE A 317 -6.98 34.90 14.57
C ILE A 317 -5.70 35.69 14.36
N SER A 318 -4.61 34.97 14.16
CA SER A 318 -3.27 35.54 13.94
C SER A 318 -2.64 34.97 12.69
N ASP A 319 -1.71 35.74 12.12
CA ASP A 319 -0.85 35.25 11.06
C ASP A 319 0.11 34.20 11.60
N VAL A 320 0.44 33.24 10.75
CA VAL A 320 1.32 32.15 11.11
C VAL A 320 2.77 32.53 10.84
N ASP A 321 3.66 32.20 11.77
CA ASP A 321 5.09 32.26 11.55
C ASP A 321 5.49 31.24 10.46
N LYS A 322 6.19 31.75 9.42
CA LYS A 322 6.56 30.94 8.25
C LYS A 322 7.61 29.89 8.56
N ASP A 323 8.41 30.10 9.59
CA ASP A 323 9.51 29.23 9.96
C ASP A 323 9.09 28.18 11.01
N ASN A 324 7.85 28.23 11.48
CA ASN A 324 7.33 27.27 12.44
C ASN A 324 7.02 25.93 11.75
N PRO A 325 7.71 24.81 12.09
CA PRO A 325 7.52 23.51 11.46
C PRO A 325 6.17 22.85 11.80
N GLU A 326 5.45 23.36 12.80
CA GLU A 326 4.15 22.81 13.22
C GLU A 326 2.98 23.24 12.31
N VAL A 327 3.19 24.19 11.41
CA VAL A 327 2.16 24.70 10.52
C VAL A 327 1.77 23.63 9.51
N PRO A 328 0.49 23.25 9.44
CA PRO A 328 0.05 22.23 8.51
C PRO A 328 0.04 22.75 7.07
N ILE A 329 0.37 21.86 6.14
CA ILE A 329 0.45 22.14 4.72
C ILE A 329 -0.78 21.60 3.99
N LEU A 330 -1.48 22.48 3.31
CA LEU A 330 -2.55 22.13 2.36
C LEU A 330 -2.10 22.52 0.96
N LEU A 331 -1.96 21.52 0.07
CA LEU A 331 -1.62 21.75 -1.33
C LEU A 331 -2.89 21.84 -2.16
N LYS A 332 -3.02 22.95 -2.92
CA LYS A 332 -4.14 23.17 -3.86
C LYS A 332 -3.61 23.07 -5.29
N ASN A 333 -3.31 21.84 -5.72
CA ASN A 333 -2.91 21.55 -7.09
C ASN A 333 -4.13 21.14 -7.92
N SER A 334 -4.34 21.79 -9.06
CA SER A 334 -5.48 21.56 -9.95
C SER A 334 -5.02 21.03 -11.31
N GLY A 335 -5.93 20.38 -12.04
CA GLY A 335 -5.66 19.90 -13.40
C GLY A 335 -4.58 18.82 -13.45
N LEU A 336 -3.72 18.88 -14.46
CA LEU A 336 -2.66 17.89 -14.69
C LEU A 336 -1.65 17.83 -13.55
N THR A 337 -1.25 18.96 -12.98
CA THR A 337 -0.28 19.01 -11.88
C THR A 337 -0.79 18.27 -10.63
N GLY A 338 -2.10 18.32 -10.37
CA GLY A 338 -2.72 17.59 -9.27
C GLY A 338 -2.56 16.08 -9.35
N LEU A 339 -2.40 15.52 -10.56
CA LEU A 339 -2.17 14.08 -10.75
C LEU A 339 -0.79 13.64 -10.25
N PHE A 340 0.19 14.53 -10.30
CA PHE A 340 1.56 14.28 -9.86
C PHE A 340 1.80 14.62 -8.37
N ALA A 341 0.81 15.22 -7.70
CA ALA A 341 0.94 15.59 -6.29
C ALA A 341 1.25 14.39 -5.39
N SER A 342 0.77 13.19 -5.74
CA SER A 342 1.08 11.94 -5.01
C SER A 342 2.58 11.61 -5.04
N ILE A 343 3.29 11.91 -6.13
CA ILE A 343 4.74 11.68 -6.24
C ILE A 343 5.49 12.58 -5.25
N THR A 344 5.12 13.87 -5.16
CA THR A 344 5.70 14.79 -4.17
C THR A 344 5.39 14.34 -2.74
N GLN A 345 4.15 13.94 -2.46
CA GLN A 345 3.73 13.47 -1.14
C GLN A 345 4.40 12.17 -0.70
N MET A 346 4.76 11.29 -1.63
CA MET A 346 5.51 10.05 -1.33
C MET A 346 6.93 10.34 -0.83
N TYR A 347 7.54 11.43 -1.22
CA TYR A 347 8.85 11.84 -0.73
C TYR A 347 8.70 12.55 0.63
N ALA A 348 8.15 13.75 0.62
CA ALA A 348 7.79 14.53 1.80
C ALA A 348 6.88 15.70 1.38
N LEU A 349 6.07 16.22 2.30
CA LEU A 349 5.38 17.49 2.08
C LEU A 349 6.37 18.66 2.23
N PRO A 350 6.22 19.76 1.43
CA PRO A 350 7.05 20.95 1.59
C PRO A 350 6.85 21.57 2.97
N ARG A 351 7.85 22.26 3.49
CA ARG A 351 7.67 23.15 4.63
C ARG A 351 6.85 24.38 4.22
N TYR A 352 6.31 25.09 5.18
CA TYR A 352 5.44 26.25 4.90
C TYR A 352 6.17 27.42 4.21
N ASN A 353 7.49 27.57 4.43
CA ASN A 353 8.36 28.56 3.79
C ASN A 353 8.92 28.11 2.43
N GLU A 354 8.74 26.85 2.04
CA GLU A 354 9.20 26.28 0.77
C GLU A 354 8.24 26.55 -0.38
N ILE A 355 8.64 26.11 -1.56
CA ILE A 355 7.83 26.15 -2.79
C ILE A 355 7.36 24.74 -3.08
N ASP A 356 6.12 24.60 -3.53
CA ASP A 356 5.63 23.33 -4.04
C ASP A 356 6.37 22.95 -5.34
N PRO A 357 7.15 21.86 -5.34
CA PRO A 357 7.88 21.43 -6.53
C PRO A 357 6.99 20.74 -7.58
N THR A 358 5.75 20.39 -7.23
CA THR A 358 4.85 19.57 -8.07
C THR A 358 4.64 20.10 -9.49
N PRO A 359 4.47 21.39 -9.75
CA PRO A 359 4.27 21.89 -11.12
C PRO A 359 5.46 21.63 -12.03
N ILE A 360 6.69 21.83 -11.52
CA ILE A 360 7.92 21.63 -12.29
C ILE A 360 8.22 20.14 -12.40
N LEU A 361 8.09 19.41 -11.28
CA LEU A 361 8.20 17.96 -11.25
C LEU A 361 7.30 17.31 -12.31
N SER A 362 6.05 17.74 -12.44
CA SER A 362 5.09 17.11 -13.35
C SER A 362 5.55 17.13 -14.80
N ILE A 363 6.18 18.23 -15.26
CA ILE A 363 6.70 18.39 -16.62
C ILE A 363 7.84 17.40 -16.87
N PHE A 364 8.85 17.41 -15.98
CA PHE A 364 10.02 16.55 -16.14
C PHE A 364 9.68 15.08 -15.94
N TYR A 365 8.83 14.76 -14.99
CA TYR A 365 8.37 13.38 -14.76
C TYR A 365 7.66 12.83 -16.01
N TRP A 366 6.79 13.64 -16.61
CA TRP A 366 6.07 13.28 -17.83
C TRP A 366 7.05 13.01 -18.99
N VAL A 367 8.02 13.89 -19.22
CA VAL A 367 9.03 13.73 -20.28
C VAL A 367 9.92 12.52 -20.04
N PHE A 368 10.47 12.36 -18.83
CA PHE A 368 11.43 11.31 -18.50
C PHE A 368 10.81 9.92 -18.52
N PHE A 369 9.59 9.78 -17.99
CA PHE A 369 8.86 8.54 -18.04
C PHE A 369 8.66 8.07 -19.50
N GLY A 370 8.20 8.96 -20.36
CA GLY A 370 7.99 8.64 -21.77
C GLY A 370 9.28 8.25 -22.47
N MET A 371 10.39 8.97 -22.20
CA MET A 371 11.70 8.68 -22.78
C MET A 371 12.27 7.32 -22.33
N MET A 372 12.01 6.91 -21.07
CA MET A 372 12.46 5.63 -20.54
C MET A 372 11.68 4.44 -21.10
N VAL A 373 10.40 4.60 -21.42
CA VAL A 373 9.59 3.52 -22.03
C VAL A 373 9.75 3.50 -23.55
N ALA A 374 9.67 4.65 -24.18
CA ALA A 374 9.96 4.95 -25.59
C ALA A 374 9.41 3.96 -26.64
N ASP A 375 8.19 3.42 -26.42
CA ASP A 375 7.50 2.55 -27.37
C ASP A 375 6.04 2.97 -27.55
N PHE A 376 5.66 3.23 -28.81
CA PHE A 376 4.31 3.70 -29.15
C PHE A 376 3.21 2.71 -28.80
N ALA A 377 3.42 1.43 -29.10
CA ALA A 377 2.43 0.39 -28.82
C ALA A 377 2.21 0.19 -27.32
N TYR A 378 3.27 0.28 -26.52
CA TYR A 378 3.17 0.21 -25.07
C TYR A 378 2.39 1.41 -24.51
N GLY A 379 2.68 2.61 -25.03
CA GLY A 379 1.92 3.81 -24.69
C GLY A 379 0.45 3.70 -25.05
N LEU A 380 0.13 3.16 -26.22
CA LEU A 380 -1.25 2.95 -26.67
C LEU A 380 -1.99 1.94 -25.77
N ILE A 381 -1.36 0.82 -25.43
CA ILE A 381 -1.94 -0.17 -24.50
C ILE A 381 -2.23 0.47 -23.15
N LEU A 382 -1.28 1.23 -22.61
CA LEU A 382 -1.47 1.93 -21.33
C LEU A 382 -2.64 2.93 -21.41
N CYS A 383 -2.75 3.67 -22.51
CA CYS A 383 -3.85 4.60 -22.77
C CYS A 383 -5.20 3.89 -22.81
N LEU A 384 -5.29 2.79 -23.57
CA LEU A 384 -6.53 2.03 -23.69
C LEU A 384 -6.93 1.38 -22.36
N VAL A 385 -6.01 0.72 -21.67
CA VAL A 385 -6.29 0.04 -20.39
C VAL A 385 -6.73 1.05 -19.33
N SER A 386 -5.97 2.14 -19.16
CA SER A 386 -6.33 3.17 -18.16
C SER A 386 -7.58 3.95 -18.56
N GLY A 387 -7.78 4.22 -19.85
CA GLY A 387 -8.98 4.91 -20.39
C GLY A 387 -10.25 4.08 -20.22
N ILE A 388 -10.22 2.81 -20.60
CA ILE A 388 -11.37 1.88 -20.43
C ILE A 388 -11.67 1.71 -18.94
N ALA A 389 -10.63 1.53 -18.09
CA ALA A 389 -10.81 1.43 -16.65
C ALA A 389 -11.52 2.66 -16.08
N LEU A 390 -11.13 3.87 -16.51
CA LEU A 390 -11.75 5.13 -16.07
C LEU A 390 -13.21 5.29 -16.55
N MET A 391 -13.58 4.69 -17.68
CA MET A 391 -14.92 4.76 -18.25
C MET A 391 -15.89 3.75 -17.61
N VAL A 392 -15.41 2.53 -17.37
CA VAL A 392 -16.27 1.40 -16.96
C VAL A 392 -16.26 1.19 -15.45
N GLY A 393 -15.15 1.50 -14.78
CA GLY A 393 -14.98 1.17 -13.36
C GLY A 393 -15.42 2.28 -12.42
N ASN A 394 -16.18 1.90 -11.40
CA ASN A 394 -16.44 2.74 -10.22
C ASN A 394 -15.31 2.51 -9.21
N PHE A 395 -14.26 3.33 -9.30
CA PHE A 395 -13.11 3.26 -8.42
C PHE A 395 -13.15 4.34 -7.34
N SER A 396 -12.51 4.07 -6.20
CA SER A 396 -12.26 5.08 -5.17
C SER A 396 -11.51 6.29 -5.75
N GLU A 397 -11.65 7.44 -5.12
CA GLU A 397 -11.03 8.69 -5.61
C GLU A 397 -9.50 8.56 -5.75
N THR A 398 -8.86 7.85 -4.83
CA THR A 398 -7.42 7.56 -4.86
C THR A 398 -7.03 6.72 -6.07
N THR A 399 -7.75 5.61 -6.33
CA THR A 399 -7.50 4.74 -7.50
C THR A 399 -7.78 5.50 -8.80
N ARG A 400 -8.84 6.32 -8.84
CA ARG A 400 -9.18 7.14 -10.00
C ARG A 400 -8.09 8.18 -10.31
N LYS A 401 -7.51 8.82 -9.29
CA LYS A 401 -6.35 9.73 -9.47
C LYS A 401 -5.14 8.98 -10.02
N PHE A 402 -4.87 7.79 -9.52
CA PHE A 402 -3.78 6.93 -9.99
C PHE A 402 -3.96 6.49 -11.46
N LEU A 403 -5.16 6.08 -11.84
CA LEU A 403 -5.48 5.74 -13.23
C LEU A 403 -5.33 6.96 -14.17
N LYS A 404 -5.80 8.15 -13.75
CA LYS A 404 -5.61 9.40 -14.51
C LYS A 404 -4.13 9.77 -14.67
N PHE A 405 -3.31 9.51 -13.64
CA PHE A 405 -1.87 9.70 -13.70
C PHE A 405 -1.23 8.83 -14.80
N PHE A 406 -1.50 7.52 -14.82
CA PHE A 406 -0.99 6.65 -15.88
C PHE A 406 -1.58 6.97 -17.26
N PHE A 407 -2.83 7.38 -17.31
CA PHE A 407 -3.43 7.89 -18.55
C PHE A 407 -2.69 9.13 -19.10
N ALA A 408 -2.29 10.06 -18.23
CA ALA A 408 -1.48 11.20 -18.65
C ALA A 408 -0.06 10.79 -19.10
N LEU A 409 0.56 9.80 -18.46
CA LEU A 409 1.89 9.28 -18.83
C LEU A 409 1.88 8.53 -20.16
N SER A 410 0.77 7.89 -20.52
CA SER A 410 0.64 7.16 -21.79
C SER A 410 0.85 8.05 -23.01
N PHE A 411 0.40 9.31 -22.96
CA PHE A 411 0.63 10.26 -24.04
C PHE A 411 2.11 10.58 -24.23
N SER A 412 2.86 10.76 -23.14
CA SER A 412 4.31 10.95 -23.22
C SER A 412 5.00 9.77 -23.86
N THR A 413 4.62 8.56 -23.42
CA THR A 413 5.17 7.31 -23.98
C THR A 413 4.87 7.18 -25.47
N MET A 414 3.66 7.53 -25.91
CA MET A 414 3.30 7.53 -27.32
C MET A 414 4.13 8.53 -28.13
N ILE A 415 4.31 9.75 -27.62
CA ILE A 415 5.10 10.80 -28.30
C ILE A 415 6.56 10.35 -28.46
N TRP A 416 7.18 9.86 -27.40
CA TRP A 416 8.56 9.37 -27.45
C TRP A 416 8.68 8.11 -28.32
N GLY A 417 7.68 7.20 -28.29
CA GLY A 417 7.61 6.05 -29.20
C GLY A 417 7.54 6.43 -30.68
N LEU A 418 6.81 7.51 -31.00
CA LEU A 418 6.77 8.07 -32.36
C LEU A 418 8.14 8.66 -32.78
N LEU A 419 8.81 9.36 -31.88
CA LEU A 419 10.15 9.94 -32.13
C LEU A 419 11.22 8.86 -32.33
N TYR A 420 11.13 7.76 -31.58
CA TYR A 420 12.05 6.61 -31.73
C TYR A 420 11.63 5.65 -32.83
N GLY A 421 10.42 5.81 -33.35
CA GLY A 421 9.88 4.95 -34.41
C GLY A 421 9.65 3.51 -33.99
N SER A 422 9.51 3.27 -32.70
CA SER A 422 9.34 1.93 -32.10
C SER A 422 7.88 1.64 -31.79
N ALA A 423 7.40 0.48 -32.28
CA ALA A 423 6.14 -0.11 -31.86
C ALA A 423 6.33 -1.63 -31.70
N PHE A 424 6.24 -2.12 -30.48
CA PHE A 424 6.69 -3.45 -30.05
C PHE A 424 8.14 -3.74 -30.47
N GLY A 425 9.06 -2.77 -30.23
CA GLY A 425 10.43 -2.83 -30.70
C GLY A 425 10.50 -2.60 -32.21
N ASP A 426 10.95 -3.62 -32.97
CA ASP A 426 11.13 -3.56 -34.43
C ASP A 426 9.96 -4.17 -35.24
N LEU A 427 8.86 -4.55 -34.58
CA LEU A 427 7.76 -5.26 -35.23
C LEU A 427 7.08 -4.37 -36.27
N ILE A 428 6.77 -3.12 -35.90
CA ILE A 428 6.16 -2.12 -36.79
C ILE A 428 7.08 -0.90 -36.80
N LYS A 429 7.69 -0.63 -37.96
CA LYS A 429 8.50 0.58 -38.15
C LYS A 429 7.58 1.75 -38.49
N LEU A 430 7.62 2.77 -37.69
CA LEU A 430 6.83 3.97 -37.91
C LEU A 430 7.58 4.95 -38.83
N PRO A 431 6.88 5.58 -39.79
CA PRO A 431 7.52 6.52 -40.74
C PRO A 431 8.00 7.82 -40.08
N THR A 432 7.65 8.06 -38.81
CA THR A 432 7.98 9.25 -38.03
C THR A 432 9.32 9.15 -37.28
N GLN A 433 10.09 8.09 -37.52
CA GLN A 433 11.37 7.84 -36.86
C GLN A 433 12.37 8.99 -37.07
N VAL A 434 12.70 9.70 -36.00
CA VAL A 434 13.72 10.76 -35.97
C VAL A 434 15.02 10.22 -35.38
N LEU A 435 14.92 9.29 -34.40
CA LEU A 435 16.04 8.70 -33.69
C LEU A 435 15.92 7.17 -33.76
N ASP A 436 16.91 6.50 -34.29
CA ASP A 436 16.96 5.04 -34.31
C ASP A 436 17.67 4.54 -33.03
N SER A 437 16.91 3.90 -32.14
CA SER A 437 17.45 3.36 -30.89
C SER A 437 18.59 2.36 -31.08
N SER A 438 18.67 1.71 -32.26
CA SER A 438 19.72 0.73 -32.58
C SER A 438 20.96 1.35 -33.20
N LYS A 439 20.87 2.53 -33.80
CA LYS A 439 21.96 3.19 -34.55
C LYS A 439 22.43 4.47 -33.90
N ASP A 440 21.49 5.28 -33.36
CA ASP A 440 21.74 6.64 -32.90
C ASP A 440 21.92 6.73 -31.37
N PHE A 441 22.48 5.69 -30.74
CA PHE A 441 22.62 5.65 -29.27
C PHE A 441 23.41 6.86 -28.73
N MET A 442 24.37 7.41 -29.49
CA MET A 442 25.15 8.59 -29.10
C MET A 442 24.28 9.84 -29.07
N SER A 443 23.35 9.98 -30.00
CA SER A 443 22.41 11.11 -30.04
C SER A 443 21.43 11.06 -28.84
N ILE A 444 20.94 9.86 -28.50
CA ILE A 444 20.06 9.63 -27.35
C ILE A 444 20.82 9.91 -26.04
N LEU A 445 22.09 9.50 -25.96
CA LEU A 445 22.96 9.79 -24.82
C LEU A 445 23.10 11.30 -24.62
N ILE A 446 23.46 12.02 -25.66
CA ILE A 446 23.62 13.49 -25.60
C ILE A 446 22.31 14.15 -25.19
N LEU A 447 21.17 13.69 -25.75
CA LEU A 447 19.84 14.20 -25.40
C LEU A 447 19.52 13.97 -23.91
N SER A 448 19.84 12.80 -23.38
CA SER A 448 19.65 12.48 -21.95
C SER A 448 20.48 13.38 -21.03
N VAL A 449 21.72 13.66 -21.42
CA VAL A 449 22.60 14.58 -20.67
C VAL A 449 22.09 16.01 -20.75
N ILE A 450 21.59 16.46 -21.90
CA ILE A 450 20.98 17.78 -22.06
C ILE A 450 19.75 17.93 -21.15
N PHE A 451 18.84 16.95 -21.15
CA PHE A 451 17.69 16.99 -20.25
C PHE A 451 18.11 16.99 -18.78
N GLY A 452 19.15 16.22 -18.42
CA GLY A 452 19.73 16.25 -17.08
C GLY A 452 20.30 17.63 -16.72
N ALA A 453 21.05 18.24 -17.63
CA ALA A 453 21.61 19.58 -17.43
C ALA A 453 20.50 20.63 -17.21
N VAL A 454 19.47 20.63 -18.06
CA VAL A 454 18.33 21.55 -17.94
C VAL A 454 17.62 21.33 -16.59
N HIS A 455 17.42 20.08 -16.19
CA HIS A 455 16.74 19.74 -14.92
C HIS A 455 17.53 20.24 -13.70
N LEU A 456 18.84 20.01 -13.67
CA LEU A 456 19.73 20.49 -12.59
C LEU A 456 19.81 22.03 -12.55
N VAL A 457 19.91 22.69 -13.71
CA VAL A 457 19.91 24.14 -13.81
C VAL A 457 18.60 24.71 -13.24
N ILE A 458 17.46 24.13 -13.57
CA ILE A 458 16.17 24.56 -13.02
C ILE A 458 16.11 24.32 -11.50
N GLY A 459 16.64 23.19 -11.01
CA GLY A 459 16.71 22.92 -9.56
C GLY A 459 17.50 23.99 -8.80
N LEU A 460 18.66 24.37 -9.32
CA LEU A 460 19.47 25.45 -8.75
C LEU A 460 18.80 26.82 -8.88
N ALA A 461 18.08 27.09 -9.99
CA ALA A 461 17.32 28.33 -10.16
C ALA A 461 16.20 28.49 -9.13
N ILE A 462 15.53 27.36 -8.77
CA ILE A 462 14.53 27.36 -7.71
C ILE A 462 15.20 27.68 -6.36
N LYS A 463 16.37 27.10 -6.07
CA LYS A 463 17.14 27.44 -4.86
C LYS A 463 17.45 28.93 -4.79
N ALA A 464 17.95 29.51 -5.87
CA ALA A 464 18.21 30.95 -5.95
C ALA A 464 16.93 31.77 -5.70
N TYR A 465 15.82 31.39 -6.32
CA TYR A 465 14.55 32.08 -6.12
C TYR A 465 14.07 32.03 -4.66
N ILE A 466 14.21 30.88 -3.98
CA ILE A 466 13.85 30.72 -2.57
C ILE A 466 14.71 31.65 -1.69
N LEU A 467 16.04 31.64 -1.90
CA LEU A 467 16.97 32.50 -1.14
C LEU A 467 16.67 33.99 -1.34
N ILE A 468 16.46 34.43 -2.58
CA ILE A 468 16.13 35.83 -2.91
C ILE A 468 14.79 36.25 -2.27
N LYS A 469 13.78 35.38 -2.35
CA LYS A 469 12.44 35.62 -1.77
C LYS A 469 12.49 35.77 -0.26
N ASN A 470 13.39 35.03 0.41
CA ASN A 470 13.59 35.10 1.85
C ASN A 470 14.54 36.25 2.29
N GLY A 471 14.99 37.08 1.36
CA GLY A 471 15.84 38.24 1.64
C GLY A 471 17.35 37.96 1.67
N HIS A 472 17.75 36.74 1.42
CA HIS A 472 19.15 36.26 1.43
C HIS A 472 19.80 36.36 0.04
N PHE A 473 19.84 37.57 -0.54
CA PHE A 473 20.35 37.76 -1.90
C PHE A 473 21.83 37.38 -2.06
N MET A 474 22.67 37.71 -1.09
CA MET A 474 24.11 37.37 -1.15
C MET A 474 24.32 35.85 -1.10
N ASP A 475 23.50 35.12 -0.35
CA ASP A 475 23.56 33.65 -0.28
C ASP A 475 23.18 33.02 -1.64
N ALA A 476 22.25 33.63 -2.38
CA ALA A 476 21.94 33.21 -3.75
C ALA A 476 23.13 33.35 -4.71
N ILE A 477 23.95 34.40 -4.54
CA ILE A 477 25.18 34.55 -5.32
C ILE A 477 26.19 33.48 -4.96
N TYR A 478 26.45 33.27 -3.69
CA TYR A 478 27.49 32.34 -3.23
C TYR A 478 27.12 30.87 -3.46
N ASP A 479 25.87 30.50 -3.18
CA ASP A 479 25.45 29.09 -3.21
C ASP A 479 24.90 28.66 -4.58
N VAL A 480 24.58 29.59 -5.49
CA VAL A 480 24.00 29.22 -6.79
C VAL A 480 24.77 29.86 -7.96
N PHE A 481 25.00 31.16 -7.96
CA PHE A 481 25.61 31.82 -9.11
C PHE A 481 27.07 31.36 -9.34
N LEU A 482 27.87 31.19 -8.27
CA LEU A 482 29.22 30.67 -8.37
C LEU A 482 29.23 29.23 -8.91
N TRP A 483 28.25 28.41 -8.53
CA TRP A 483 28.08 27.06 -9.07
C TRP A 483 27.73 27.09 -10.56
N TYR A 484 26.82 27.94 -10.98
CA TYR A 484 26.52 28.13 -12.41
C TYR A 484 27.76 28.56 -13.21
N LEU A 485 28.49 29.55 -12.71
CA LEU A 485 29.70 30.01 -13.36
C LEU A 485 30.72 28.89 -13.52
N THR A 486 30.97 28.13 -12.44
CA THR A 486 31.97 27.05 -12.44
C THR A 486 31.52 25.88 -13.33
N LEU A 487 30.29 25.41 -13.23
CA LEU A 487 29.81 24.27 -14.00
C LEU A 487 29.68 24.62 -15.49
N ALA A 488 29.10 25.78 -15.83
CA ALA A 488 28.93 26.19 -17.21
C ALA A 488 30.29 26.40 -17.91
N SER A 489 31.23 27.13 -17.25
CA SER A 489 32.55 27.34 -17.81
C SER A 489 33.36 26.04 -17.95
N LEU A 490 33.25 25.14 -17.00
CA LEU A 490 33.91 23.82 -17.05
C LEU A 490 33.36 22.97 -18.21
N ILE A 491 32.04 22.88 -18.36
CA ILE A 491 31.40 22.13 -19.46
C ILE A 491 31.81 22.72 -20.81
N MET A 492 31.77 24.08 -20.95
CA MET A 492 32.17 24.75 -22.16
C MET A 492 33.67 24.54 -22.47
N LEU A 493 34.55 24.47 -21.45
CA LEU A 493 35.96 24.20 -21.60
C LEU A 493 36.20 22.80 -22.14
N ILE A 494 35.50 21.80 -21.62
CA ILE A 494 35.59 20.40 -22.12
C ILE A 494 35.11 20.33 -23.58
N LEU A 495 34.08 21.05 -23.94
CA LEU A 495 33.52 21.07 -25.29
C LEU A 495 34.37 21.90 -26.26
N ALA A 496 35.19 22.79 -25.75
CA ALA A 496 36.00 23.74 -26.55
C ALA A 496 36.90 23.03 -27.60
N GLY A 497 37.37 21.84 -27.29
CA GLY A 497 38.13 21.02 -28.22
C GLY A 497 37.33 20.51 -29.43
N LYS A 498 36.03 20.24 -29.25
CA LYS A 498 35.13 19.77 -30.32
C LYS A 498 34.59 20.89 -31.19
N PHE A 499 34.31 22.05 -30.58
CA PHE A 499 33.72 23.20 -31.25
C PHE A 499 34.75 24.18 -31.87
N GLY A 500 36.04 23.91 -31.73
CA GLY A 500 37.10 24.71 -32.35
C GLY A 500 37.17 26.15 -31.81
N PHE A 501 36.90 26.38 -30.52
CA PHE A 501 36.96 27.71 -29.91
C PHE A 501 38.39 28.26 -29.98
N SER A 502 38.46 29.62 -30.16
CA SER A 502 39.73 30.32 -30.18
C SER A 502 40.48 30.13 -28.83
N GLU A 503 41.81 30.20 -28.85
CA GLU A 503 42.65 30.16 -27.64
C GLU A 503 42.27 31.27 -26.64
N PHE A 504 41.85 32.44 -27.14
CA PHE A 504 41.35 33.53 -26.30
C PHE A 504 40.06 33.14 -25.53
N THR A 505 39.12 32.47 -26.20
CA THR A 505 37.87 31.98 -25.56
C THR A 505 38.17 30.89 -24.52
N LYS A 506 39.08 29.97 -24.80
CA LYS A 506 39.51 28.93 -23.84
C LYS A 506 40.11 29.55 -22.59
N ASN A 507 41.00 30.57 -22.75
CA ASN A 507 41.59 31.28 -21.62
C ASN A 507 40.56 32.00 -20.76
N ILE A 508 39.54 32.65 -21.36
CA ILE A 508 38.44 33.24 -20.62
C ILE A 508 37.66 32.18 -19.83
N LEU A 509 37.29 31.09 -20.46
CA LEU A 509 36.58 29.99 -19.78
C LEU A 509 37.38 29.42 -18.61
N LEU A 510 38.70 29.25 -18.77
CA LEU A 510 39.61 28.81 -17.73
C LEU A 510 39.63 29.79 -16.55
N VAL A 511 39.75 31.09 -16.83
CA VAL A 511 39.71 32.14 -15.80
C VAL A 511 38.34 32.14 -15.08
N CYS A 512 37.23 32.04 -15.79
CA CYS A 512 35.92 31.95 -15.19
C CYS A 512 35.77 30.71 -14.29
N THR A 513 36.30 29.56 -14.72
CA THR A 513 36.30 28.34 -13.91
C THR A 513 37.12 28.54 -12.63
N LEU A 514 38.35 29.09 -12.72
CA LEU A 514 39.19 29.37 -11.57
C LEU A 514 38.56 30.37 -10.60
N VAL A 515 37.98 31.48 -11.11
CA VAL A 515 37.28 32.47 -10.30
C VAL A 515 36.08 31.84 -9.58
N GLY A 516 35.29 31.01 -10.27
CA GLY A 516 34.19 30.31 -9.68
C GLY A 516 34.63 29.33 -8.58
N MET A 517 35.67 28.52 -8.81
CA MET A 517 36.24 27.61 -7.82
C MET A 517 36.79 28.34 -6.58
N LEU A 518 37.55 29.43 -6.79
CA LEU A 518 38.07 30.26 -5.71
C LEU A 518 36.93 30.90 -4.91
N GLY A 519 35.88 31.37 -5.59
CA GLY A 519 34.69 31.89 -4.97
C GLY A 519 33.97 30.86 -4.08
N ILE A 520 33.82 29.60 -4.56
CA ILE A 520 33.21 28.51 -3.78
C ILE A 520 34.07 28.21 -2.54
N VAL A 521 35.42 28.19 -2.67
CA VAL A 521 36.32 27.96 -1.53
C VAL A 521 36.24 29.12 -0.52
N ALA A 522 36.18 30.36 -0.98
CA ALA A 522 36.14 31.54 -0.12
C ALA A 522 34.82 31.70 0.66
N PHE A 523 33.68 31.35 0.03
CA PHE A 523 32.35 31.66 0.57
C PHE A 523 31.54 30.40 0.96
N GLY A 524 32.00 29.17 0.58
CA GLY A 524 31.26 27.93 0.80
C GLY A 524 31.12 27.50 2.28
N ALA A 525 31.96 28.01 3.18
CA ALA A 525 31.89 27.74 4.62
C ALA A 525 31.96 29.04 5.45
N ARG A 526 31.20 30.05 5.02
CA ARG A 526 31.17 31.39 5.66
C ARG A 526 30.71 31.39 7.12
N ASP A 527 29.93 30.40 7.52
CA ASP A 527 29.39 30.28 8.88
C ASP A 527 30.41 29.71 9.90
N ALA A 528 31.60 29.25 9.44
CA ALA A 528 32.61 28.75 10.32
C ALA A 528 33.29 29.89 11.10
N GLU A 529 33.46 29.75 12.41
CA GLU A 529 34.03 30.75 13.31
C GLU A 529 35.52 31.00 13.07
N THR A 530 36.27 29.97 12.55
CA THR A 530 37.73 30.03 12.40
C THR A 530 38.13 30.13 10.92
N LEU A 531 39.23 30.87 10.63
CA LEU A 531 39.79 30.96 9.26
C LEU A 531 40.15 29.59 8.67
N VAL A 532 40.74 28.71 9.49
CA VAL A 532 41.08 27.35 9.07
C VAL A 532 39.81 26.54 8.76
N GLY A 533 38.77 26.70 9.57
CA GLY A 533 37.45 26.12 9.32
C GLY A 533 36.80 26.60 8.02
N ARG A 534 36.93 27.90 7.70
CA ARG A 534 36.43 28.48 6.44
C ARG A 534 37.13 27.93 5.23
N ILE A 535 38.46 27.85 5.23
CA ILE A 535 39.23 27.33 4.11
C ILE A 535 39.01 25.81 3.96
N GLY A 536 39.07 25.06 5.08
CA GLY A 536 38.85 23.62 5.06
C GLY A 536 37.43 23.25 4.62
N GLY A 537 36.42 23.93 5.14
CA GLY A 537 35.02 23.76 4.72
C GLY A 537 34.75 24.22 3.28
N GLY A 538 35.45 25.29 2.82
CA GLY A 538 35.38 25.73 1.42
C GLY A 538 35.96 24.70 0.44
N ILE A 539 37.10 24.08 0.78
CA ILE A 539 37.65 22.95 -0.01
C ILE A 539 36.69 21.76 -0.01
N TYR A 540 36.08 21.46 1.13
CA TYR A 540 35.05 20.44 1.20
C TYR A 540 33.83 20.78 0.32
N SER A 541 33.39 22.05 0.31
CA SER A 541 32.31 22.52 -0.59
C SER A 541 32.68 22.34 -2.06
N LEU A 542 33.95 22.58 -2.44
CA LEU A 542 34.44 22.34 -3.80
C LEU A 542 34.39 20.85 -4.19
N TYR A 543 34.57 19.94 -3.23
CA TYR A 543 34.36 18.49 -3.47
C TYR A 543 32.93 18.19 -3.96
N GLY A 544 31.98 19.06 -3.70
CA GLY A 544 30.62 19.00 -4.23
C GLY A 544 30.54 18.93 -5.78
N ILE A 545 31.61 19.33 -6.51
CA ILE A 545 31.70 19.12 -7.97
C ILE A 545 31.54 17.64 -8.32
N THR A 546 32.12 16.74 -7.51
CA THR A 546 32.00 15.29 -7.72
C THR A 546 30.55 14.83 -7.64
N SER A 547 29.74 15.40 -6.73
CA SER A 547 28.31 15.14 -6.64
C SER A 547 27.57 15.56 -7.90
N TYR A 548 27.86 16.75 -8.45
CA TYR A 548 27.24 17.21 -9.71
C TYR A 548 27.61 16.30 -10.90
N ILE A 549 28.87 15.84 -10.98
CA ILE A 549 29.27 14.88 -12.02
C ILE A 549 28.49 13.57 -11.85
N GLY A 550 28.33 13.07 -10.61
CA GLY A 550 27.51 11.91 -10.30
C GLY A 550 26.05 12.10 -10.73
N ASP A 551 25.48 13.28 -10.46
CA ASP A 551 24.14 13.64 -10.89
C ASP A 551 23.99 13.59 -12.42
N PHE A 552 24.94 14.18 -13.18
CA PHE A 552 24.92 14.11 -14.65
C PHE A 552 25.00 12.68 -15.17
N VAL A 553 25.87 11.84 -14.60
CA VAL A 553 25.96 10.42 -14.96
C VAL A 553 24.66 9.67 -14.66
N SER A 554 23.94 10.06 -13.59
CA SER A 554 22.64 9.46 -13.25
C SER A 554 21.59 9.65 -14.34
N TYR A 555 21.64 10.73 -15.15
CA TYR A 555 20.70 10.94 -16.26
C TYR A 555 20.95 10.03 -17.47
N LEU A 556 22.11 9.36 -17.55
CA LEU A 556 22.34 8.30 -18.56
C LEU A 556 21.32 7.14 -18.42
N ARG A 557 20.69 7.03 -17.28
CA ARG A 557 19.62 6.06 -17.04
C ARG A 557 18.40 6.27 -17.94
N LEU A 558 18.13 7.53 -18.37
CA LEU A 558 17.06 7.81 -19.33
C LEU A 558 17.29 7.06 -20.64
N MET A 559 18.52 7.13 -21.16
CA MET A 559 18.91 6.39 -22.35
C MET A 559 18.94 4.88 -22.09
N ALA A 560 19.62 4.45 -21.00
CA ALA A 560 19.87 3.04 -20.74
C ALA A 560 18.59 2.22 -20.63
N LEU A 561 17.56 2.74 -19.95
CA LEU A 561 16.28 2.05 -19.77
C LEU A 561 15.44 2.05 -21.06
N GLY A 562 15.43 3.16 -21.78
CA GLY A 562 14.75 3.24 -23.09
C GLY A 562 15.31 2.23 -24.08
N LEU A 563 16.66 2.14 -24.17
CA LEU A 563 17.32 1.15 -25.02
C LEU A 563 17.10 -0.29 -24.54
N ALA A 564 17.19 -0.53 -23.22
CA ALA A 564 17.02 -1.88 -22.67
C ALA A 564 15.63 -2.45 -22.97
N GLY A 565 14.55 -1.67 -22.76
CA GLY A 565 13.18 -2.07 -23.09
C GLY A 565 13.01 -2.37 -24.56
N GLY A 566 13.56 -1.51 -25.44
CA GLY A 566 13.57 -1.71 -26.89
C GLY A 566 14.31 -2.97 -27.32
N PHE A 567 15.51 -3.22 -26.81
CA PHE A 567 16.31 -4.42 -27.16
C PHE A 567 15.64 -5.70 -26.68
N ILE A 568 15.03 -5.71 -25.50
CA ILE A 568 14.24 -6.87 -25.03
C ILE A 568 13.08 -7.14 -25.98
N ALA A 569 12.34 -6.10 -26.40
CA ALA A 569 11.25 -6.26 -27.36
C ALA A 569 11.73 -6.85 -28.69
N VAL A 570 12.87 -6.36 -29.24
CA VAL A 570 13.49 -6.88 -30.46
C VAL A 570 13.92 -8.35 -30.29
N ALA A 571 14.54 -8.69 -29.16
CA ALA A 571 14.95 -10.06 -28.86
C ALA A 571 13.75 -11.03 -28.84
N ILE A 572 12.64 -10.64 -28.21
CA ILE A 572 11.40 -11.40 -28.22
C ILE A 572 10.90 -11.59 -29.66
N ASN A 573 10.90 -10.52 -30.48
CA ASN A 573 10.47 -10.58 -31.88
C ASN A 573 11.33 -11.54 -32.72
N ILE A 574 12.66 -11.58 -32.50
CA ILE A 574 13.56 -12.51 -33.16
C ILE A 574 13.20 -13.95 -32.81
N ILE A 575 12.99 -14.26 -31.52
CA ILE A 575 12.57 -15.59 -31.07
C ILE A 575 11.25 -16.00 -31.74
N VAL A 576 10.28 -15.10 -31.78
CA VAL A 576 8.98 -15.32 -32.41
C VAL A 576 9.14 -15.62 -33.91
N LYS A 577 9.96 -14.84 -34.63
CA LYS A 577 10.24 -15.06 -36.05
C LYS A 577 10.87 -16.43 -36.30
N MET A 578 11.76 -16.89 -35.44
CA MET A 578 12.37 -18.23 -35.52
C MET A 578 11.35 -19.34 -35.29
N LEU A 579 10.42 -19.19 -34.34
CA LEU A 579 9.38 -20.17 -34.04
C LEU A 579 8.37 -20.30 -35.18
N VAL A 580 7.93 -19.19 -35.76
CA VAL A 580 6.92 -19.16 -36.85
C VAL A 580 7.43 -19.93 -38.08
N GLY A 581 8.74 -20.01 -38.31
CA GLY A 581 9.34 -20.82 -39.38
C GLY A 581 9.14 -22.35 -39.23
N GLY A 582 8.68 -22.84 -38.06
CA GLY A 582 8.49 -24.26 -37.74
C GLY A 582 7.09 -24.83 -38.07
N GLY A 583 6.28 -24.16 -38.91
CA GLY A 583 4.94 -24.64 -39.30
C GLY A 583 3.84 -24.24 -38.31
N ILE A 584 2.69 -24.90 -38.36
CA ILE A 584 1.46 -24.53 -37.61
C ILE A 584 1.73 -24.53 -36.08
N LEU A 585 2.43 -25.54 -35.55
CA LEU A 585 2.78 -25.62 -34.14
C LEU A 585 3.71 -24.46 -33.73
N GLY A 586 4.65 -24.09 -34.62
CA GLY A 586 5.55 -22.96 -34.42
C GLY A 586 4.82 -21.61 -34.37
N ILE A 587 3.75 -21.44 -35.18
CA ILE A 587 2.91 -20.24 -35.13
C ILE A 587 2.19 -20.12 -33.81
N ILE A 588 1.58 -21.22 -33.31
CA ILE A 588 0.87 -21.22 -32.01
C ILE A 588 1.86 -20.86 -30.86
N LEU A 589 3.02 -21.52 -30.85
CA LEU A 589 4.07 -21.22 -29.83
C LEU A 589 4.57 -19.78 -29.98
N GLY A 590 4.76 -19.29 -31.20
CA GLY A 590 5.18 -17.93 -31.50
C GLY A 590 4.20 -16.88 -30.92
N VAL A 591 2.90 -17.09 -31.10
CA VAL A 591 1.86 -16.20 -30.52
C VAL A 591 1.90 -16.21 -28.99
N ILE A 592 2.06 -17.38 -28.38
CA ILE A 592 2.14 -17.50 -26.91
C ILE A 592 3.39 -16.76 -26.39
N VAL A 593 4.56 -16.99 -27.01
CA VAL A 593 5.82 -16.35 -26.64
C VAL A 593 5.75 -14.83 -26.83
N PHE A 594 5.13 -14.37 -27.93
CA PHE A 594 4.92 -12.94 -28.18
C PHE A 594 4.03 -12.32 -27.11
N ALA A 595 2.85 -12.89 -26.86
CA ALA A 595 1.89 -12.35 -25.91
C ALA A 595 2.47 -12.30 -24.49
N PHE A 596 3.08 -13.40 -24.03
CA PHE A 596 3.68 -13.45 -22.70
C PHE A 596 4.91 -12.56 -22.59
N GLY A 597 5.83 -12.64 -23.55
CA GLY A 597 7.09 -11.90 -23.55
C GLY A 597 6.87 -10.39 -23.65
N GLN A 598 6.01 -9.92 -24.57
CA GLN A 598 5.70 -8.50 -24.69
C GLN A 598 4.93 -7.97 -23.48
N SER A 599 3.96 -8.74 -22.93
CA SER A 599 3.25 -8.34 -21.71
C SER A 599 4.20 -8.18 -20.51
N PHE A 600 5.13 -9.11 -20.36
CA PHE A 600 6.15 -9.06 -19.32
C PHE A 600 7.10 -7.86 -19.50
N ASN A 601 7.54 -7.60 -20.74
CA ASN A 601 8.40 -6.45 -21.03
C ASN A 601 7.67 -5.12 -20.82
N ILE A 602 6.37 -5.01 -21.17
CA ILE A 602 5.53 -3.84 -20.88
C ILE A 602 5.52 -3.57 -19.37
N PHE A 603 5.22 -4.60 -18.58
CA PHE A 603 5.18 -4.47 -17.12
C PHE A 603 6.52 -4.01 -16.54
N LEU A 604 7.63 -4.65 -16.95
CA LEU A 604 8.96 -4.27 -16.49
C LEU A 604 9.35 -2.86 -16.92
N SER A 605 9.05 -2.46 -18.15
CA SER A 605 9.36 -1.13 -18.68
C SER A 605 8.61 -0.03 -17.91
N PHE A 606 7.32 -0.21 -17.63
CA PHE A 606 6.55 0.76 -16.87
C PHE A 606 7.00 0.83 -15.41
N LEU A 607 7.25 -0.32 -14.78
CA LEU A 607 7.74 -0.36 -13.40
C LEU A 607 9.12 0.31 -13.27
N SER A 608 10.05 -0.03 -14.17
CA SER A 608 11.38 0.58 -14.22
C SER A 608 11.30 2.08 -14.48
N ALA A 609 10.51 2.53 -15.45
CA ALA A 609 10.35 3.95 -15.75
C ALA A 609 9.76 4.70 -14.54
N TYR A 610 8.74 4.15 -13.88
CA TYR A 610 8.14 4.74 -12.68
C TYR A 610 9.15 4.93 -11.55
N VAL A 611 9.88 3.86 -11.20
CA VAL A 611 10.85 3.86 -10.10
C VAL A 611 12.03 4.79 -10.39
N HIS A 612 12.61 4.68 -11.58
CA HIS A 612 13.82 5.43 -11.92
C HIS A 612 13.54 6.90 -12.22
N THR A 613 12.38 7.25 -12.77
CA THR A 613 11.95 8.65 -12.88
C THR A 613 11.74 9.26 -11.49
N SER A 614 11.04 8.56 -10.59
CA SER A 614 10.87 9.02 -9.21
C SER A 614 12.22 9.24 -8.52
N ARG A 615 13.20 8.35 -8.72
CA ARG A 615 14.54 8.49 -8.17
C ARG A 615 15.24 9.73 -8.69
N LEU A 616 15.20 10.01 -10.01
CA LEU A 616 15.79 11.22 -10.58
C LEU A 616 15.18 12.50 -9.98
N MET A 617 13.86 12.47 -9.66
CA MET A 617 13.22 13.59 -8.99
C MET A 617 13.68 13.75 -7.54
N TYR A 618 13.78 12.64 -6.79
CA TYR A 618 14.04 12.70 -5.35
C TYR A 618 15.51 12.93 -5.02
N VAL A 619 16.41 12.24 -5.71
CA VAL A 619 17.84 12.25 -5.37
C VAL A 619 18.57 13.39 -6.07
N GLU A 620 18.37 13.53 -7.39
CA GLU A 620 19.13 14.50 -8.19
C GLU A 620 18.50 15.90 -8.19
N PHE A 621 17.16 16.02 -8.14
CA PHE A 621 16.48 17.31 -8.25
C PHE A 621 16.12 17.93 -6.89
N PHE A 622 15.40 17.18 -6.04
CA PHE A 622 14.96 17.71 -4.74
C PHE A 622 16.14 18.03 -3.83
N SER A 623 17.22 17.24 -3.87
CA SER A 623 18.43 17.49 -3.09
C SER A 623 19.03 18.90 -3.28
N LYS A 624 18.65 19.60 -4.36
CA LYS A 624 19.20 20.94 -4.65
C LYS A 624 18.50 22.07 -3.89
N PHE A 625 17.21 21.93 -3.58
CA PHE A 625 16.43 23.04 -3.01
C PHE A 625 15.33 22.64 -2.02
N TYR A 626 15.04 21.34 -1.88
CA TYR A 626 13.89 20.85 -1.15
C TYR A 626 14.31 20.10 0.10
N GLU A 627 13.91 20.59 1.27
CA GLU A 627 14.17 19.94 2.56
C GLU A 627 13.00 19.03 2.95
N GLY A 628 11.78 19.51 2.76
CA GLY A 628 10.57 18.80 3.10
C GLY A 628 10.34 18.65 4.62
N GLY A 629 9.46 17.74 5.00
CA GLY A 629 9.13 17.49 6.41
C GLY A 629 7.96 18.32 6.94
N GLY A 630 7.17 18.92 6.06
CA GLY A 630 5.93 19.60 6.43
C GLY A 630 4.86 18.63 6.93
N LYS A 631 4.02 19.09 7.87
CA LYS A 631 2.90 18.32 8.41
C LYS A 631 1.67 18.45 7.50
N ALA A 632 1.01 17.34 7.20
CA ALA A 632 -0.20 17.37 6.39
C ALA A 632 -1.36 18.05 7.12
N PHE A 633 -2.08 18.92 6.43
CA PHE A 633 -3.35 19.45 6.93
C PHE A 633 -4.36 18.32 7.04
N LYS A 634 -4.76 17.99 8.25
CA LYS A 634 -5.78 16.98 8.53
C LYS A 634 -7.13 17.69 8.66
N LYS A 635 -8.02 17.41 7.75
CA LYS A 635 -9.39 17.89 7.83
C LYS A 635 -10.11 17.28 9.02
N PHE A 636 -11.09 18.01 9.56
CA PHE A 636 -11.90 17.56 10.70
C PHE A 636 -13.07 16.67 10.23
N ARG A 637 -12.80 15.85 9.22
CA ARG A 637 -13.76 14.88 8.66
C ARG A 637 -12.97 13.72 8.03
N ILE A 638 -13.53 12.51 8.14
CA ILE A 638 -12.98 11.29 7.50
C ILE A 638 -13.73 11.03 6.19
#